data_59253a427dd9b3f2ff935c7f5d1dd80b
#
_entry.id   59253a427dd9b3f2ff935c7f5d1dd80b
#
_cell.length_a   1.000
_cell.length_b   1.000
_cell.length_c   1.000
_cell.angle_alpha   90.00
_cell.angle_beta   90.00
_cell.angle_gamma   90.00
#
_symmetry.space_group_name_H-M   'P 1'
#
loop_
_entity.id
_entity.type
_entity.pdbx_description
1 polymer ?
#
loop_
_entity_poly.entity_id
_entity_poly.type
_entity_poly.pdbx_seq_one_letter_code
_entity_poly.pdbx_strand_id
1 'polypeptide(L)'
;HTRRRRQRQMCIRDSSYPYSIGSLEKLEKEVKGLGSISFLDQLDGIIRSLPLIVRFNNKIYPTMGLEMVRVGANQKNIYIELNEVGINRISARPYKVDSDPNGIIWIKYKQPQKKQYISAGDVFDGKFQTDFFKDKYVLIGASAQGLFDLVKTPLGITIPGVEVHANVIENILDQSYLVRNPNTYIFELLFSIIVALVTFILSQKIKPRHSLSIFFGNILAIIIIG
;
A
#
# COMPACT_ATOMS: atom_id res chain seq x y z
N HIS A 1 -25.32 -6.98 17.57
CA HIS A 1 -25.16 -6.32 16.25
C HIS A 1 -24.49 -4.93 16.34
N THR A 2 -24.70 -4.17 17.42
CA THR A 2 -24.15 -2.80 17.60
C THR A 2 -22.64 -2.77 17.84
N ARG A 3 -22.08 -3.77 18.53
CA ARG A 3 -20.64 -3.84 18.82
C ARG A 3 -19.80 -4.11 17.54
N ARG A 4 -20.29 -5.01 16.68
CA ARG A 4 -19.64 -5.29 15.36
C ARG A 4 -19.74 -4.11 14.40
N ARG A 5 -20.82 -3.31 14.43
CA ARG A 5 -20.92 -2.08 13.62
C ARG A 5 -19.95 -1.00 14.09
N ARG A 6 -19.74 -0.80 15.40
CA ARG A 6 -18.76 0.17 15.93
C ARG A 6 -17.32 -0.23 15.59
N GLN A 7 -16.96 -1.53 15.66
CA GLN A 7 -15.63 -2.00 15.23
C GLN A 7 -15.39 -1.75 13.74
N ARG A 8 -16.38 -2.03 12.87
CA ARG A 8 -16.26 -1.73 11.42
C ARG A 8 -16.07 -0.25 11.13
N GLN A 9 -16.60 0.65 11.95
CA GLN A 9 -16.40 2.09 11.80
C GLN A 9 -15.02 2.55 12.28
N MET A 10 -14.39 1.86 13.21
CA MET A 10 -13.11 2.25 13.79
C MET A 10 -11.92 1.82 12.92
N CYS A 11 -12.03 0.68 12.23
CA CYS A 11 -10.92 0.08 11.47
C CYS A 11 -10.58 0.79 10.13
N ILE A 12 -11.42 1.67 9.59
CA ILE A 12 -11.20 2.37 8.33
C ILE A 12 -11.18 3.89 8.56
N ARG A 13 -10.65 4.31 9.69
CA ARG A 13 -10.66 5.73 10.07
C ARG A 13 -9.67 6.55 9.26
N ASP A 14 -8.49 5.99 9.01
CA ASP A 14 -7.40 6.67 8.33
C ASP A 14 -7.57 6.73 6.81
N SER A 15 -8.42 5.87 6.24
CA SER A 15 -8.77 5.84 4.81
C SER A 15 -10.18 6.38 4.54
N SER A 16 -10.63 7.36 5.32
CA SER A 16 -11.95 7.98 5.19
C SER A 16 -11.83 9.32 4.49
N TYR A 17 -12.54 9.50 3.39
CA TYR A 17 -12.55 10.72 2.59
C TYR A 17 -13.87 11.46 2.76
N PRO A 18 -13.83 12.80 3.03
CA PRO A 18 -15.03 13.61 3.17
C PRO A 18 -15.68 13.94 1.82
N TYR A 19 -14.88 13.95 0.75
CA TYR A 19 -15.30 14.26 -0.59
C TYR A 19 -14.85 13.19 -1.56
N SER A 20 -15.58 13.01 -2.66
CA SER A 20 -15.16 12.18 -3.77
C SER A 20 -15.55 12.84 -5.09
N ILE A 21 -14.68 12.73 -6.08
CA ILE A 21 -14.97 13.09 -7.46
C ILE A 21 -15.25 11.78 -8.16
N GLY A 22 -16.50 11.60 -8.59
CA GLY A 22 -16.92 10.43 -9.36
C GLY A 22 -16.47 10.52 -10.83
N SER A 23 -16.52 9.42 -11.52
CA SER A 23 -16.38 9.36 -12.96
C SER A 23 -17.64 9.95 -13.63
N LEU A 24 -17.62 10.03 -14.96
CA LEU A 24 -18.80 10.43 -15.71
C LEU A 24 -19.91 9.37 -15.53
N GLU A 25 -21.10 9.78 -15.18
CA GLU A 25 -22.26 8.88 -14.92
C GLU A 25 -22.51 7.91 -16.08
N LYS A 26 -22.26 8.36 -17.30
CA LYS A 26 -22.40 7.54 -18.51
C LYS A 26 -21.40 6.38 -18.54
N LEU A 27 -20.17 6.61 -18.05
CA LEU A 27 -19.15 5.56 -17.96
C LEU A 27 -19.44 4.63 -16.79
N GLU A 28 -19.88 5.15 -15.64
CA GLU A 28 -20.18 4.36 -14.46
C GLU A 28 -21.25 3.29 -14.69
N LYS A 29 -22.20 3.55 -15.59
CA LYS A 29 -23.24 2.59 -15.93
C LYS A 29 -22.76 1.39 -16.76
N GLU A 30 -21.65 1.55 -17.49
CA GLU A 30 -21.14 0.54 -18.42
C GLU A 30 -19.95 -0.27 -17.86
N VAL A 31 -19.41 0.12 -16.71
CA VAL A 31 -18.24 -0.55 -16.13
C VAL A 31 -18.61 -1.73 -15.24
N LYS A 32 -17.73 -2.72 -15.18
CA LYS A 32 -17.87 -3.90 -14.30
C LYS A 32 -17.55 -3.62 -12.84
N GLY A 33 -16.94 -2.47 -12.55
CA GLY A 33 -16.58 -2.09 -11.19
C GLY A 33 -16.00 -0.68 -11.10
N LEU A 34 -15.99 -0.13 -9.90
CA LEU A 34 -15.48 1.18 -9.56
C LEU A 34 -14.47 1.05 -8.45
N GLY A 35 -13.28 1.61 -8.64
CA GLY A 35 -12.20 1.62 -7.66
C GLY A 35 -11.68 3.02 -7.39
N SER A 36 -11.30 3.30 -6.15
CA SER A 36 -10.64 4.56 -5.78
C SER A 36 -9.20 4.58 -6.28
N ILE A 37 -8.79 5.74 -6.81
CA ILE A 37 -7.40 6.02 -7.21
C ILE A 37 -6.64 6.82 -6.16
N SER A 38 -7.26 7.13 -5.01
CA SER A 38 -6.67 7.97 -3.98
C SER A 38 -5.49 7.30 -3.29
N PHE A 39 -4.45 8.06 -3.03
CA PHE A 39 -3.31 7.68 -2.20
C PHE A 39 -3.49 8.21 -0.78
N LEU A 40 -2.75 7.63 0.17
CA LEU A 40 -2.61 8.21 1.50
C LEU A 40 -1.63 9.37 1.42
N ASP A 41 -2.02 10.49 2.02
CA ASP A 41 -1.14 11.64 2.18
C ASP A 41 0.03 11.26 3.10
N GLN A 42 1.25 11.29 2.55
CA GLN A 42 2.46 11.06 3.31
C GLN A 42 3.21 12.39 3.41
N LEU A 43 3.68 12.73 4.62
CA LEU A 43 4.30 14.02 4.93
C LEU A 43 5.49 14.37 4.03
N ASP A 44 6.19 13.36 3.53
CA ASP A 44 7.36 13.53 2.63
C ASP A 44 7.01 13.36 1.14
N GLY A 45 5.74 13.12 0.83
CA GLY A 45 5.25 12.92 -0.54
C GLY A 45 5.74 11.63 -1.22
N ILE A 46 6.32 10.68 -0.45
CA ILE A 46 6.78 9.40 -1.00
C ILE A 46 5.69 8.34 -0.77
N ILE A 47 5.12 7.78 -1.81
CA ILE A 47 4.08 6.76 -1.71
C ILE A 47 4.70 5.40 -1.41
N ARG A 48 4.54 4.94 -0.16
CA ARG A 48 5.05 3.62 0.32
C ARG A 48 3.97 2.58 0.45
N SER A 49 2.77 3.03 0.71
CA SER A 49 1.65 2.16 1.07
C SER A 49 0.35 2.67 0.46
N LEU A 50 -0.60 1.76 0.31
CA LEU A 50 -1.91 2.07 -0.25
C LEU A 50 -3.00 1.34 0.56
N PRO A 51 -4.13 2.00 0.88
CA PRO A 51 -5.28 1.30 1.41
C PRO A 51 -5.90 0.44 0.31
N LEU A 52 -6.22 -0.81 0.61
CA LEU A 52 -6.94 -1.67 -0.34
C LEU A 52 -8.43 -1.32 -0.43
N ILE A 53 -8.95 -0.71 0.62
CA ILE A 53 -10.33 -0.25 0.70
C ILE A 53 -10.37 1.14 1.33
N VAL A 54 -11.29 1.95 0.85
CA VAL A 54 -11.53 3.31 1.34
C VAL A 54 -12.98 3.47 1.76
N ARG A 55 -13.25 4.40 2.68
CA ARG A 55 -14.60 4.71 3.13
C ARG A 55 -15.01 6.10 2.64
N PHE A 56 -16.16 6.16 1.99
CA PHE A 56 -16.81 7.38 1.59
C PHE A 56 -18.33 7.27 1.85
N ASN A 57 -18.93 8.27 2.46
CA ASN A 57 -20.38 8.31 2.79
C ASN A 57 -20.90 7.02 3.45
N ASN A 58 -20.16 6.49 4.44
CA ASN A 58 -20.49 5.23 5.14
C ASN A 58 -20.51 3.96 4.25
N LYS A 59 -20.07 4.06 3.02
CA LYS A 59 -19.86 2.93 2.11
C LYS A 59 -18.37 2.62 1.98
N ILE A 60 -18.04 1.37 1.72
CA ILE A 60 -16.69 0.90 1.50
C ILE A 60 -16.52 0.67 0.00
N TYR A 61 -15.47 1.24 -0.55
CA TYR A 61 -15.07 1.09 -1.94
C TYR A 61 -13.69 0.44 -2.00
N PRO A 62 -13.44 -0.49 -2.93
CA PRO A 62 -12.09 -0.98 -3.17
C PRO A 62 -11.24 0.11 -3.83
N THR A 63 -9.92 0.01 -3.70
CA THR A 63 -9.01 0.77 -4.55
C THR A 63 -8.93 0.15 -5.94
N MET A 64 -8.51 0.94 -6.93
CA MET A 64 -8.47 0.53 -8.34
C MET A 64 -7.72 -0.79 -8.53
N GLY A 65 -6.55 -0.95 -7.90
CA GLY A 65 -5.76 -2.19 -8.03
C GLY A 65 -6.51 -3.43 -7.54
N LEU A 66 -7.16 -3.35 -6.37
CA LEU A 66 -7.94 -4.46 -5.82
C LEU A 66 -9.19 -4.75 -6.68
N GLU A 67 -9.86 -3.70 -7.15
CA GLU A 67 -11.05 -3.86 -7.99
C GLU A 67 -10.72 -4.49 -9.34
N MET A 68 -9.60 -4.09 -9.96
CA MET A 68 -9.15 -4.70 -11.20
C MET A 68 -8.84 -6.20 -11.00
N VAL A 69 -8.20 -6.57 -9.91
CA VAL A 69 -7.96 -7.98 -9.57
C VAL A 69 -9.28 -8.73 -9.36
N ARG A 70 -10.26 -8.14 -8.66
CA ARG A 70 -11.59 -8.73 -8.48
C ARG A 70 -12.27 -9.00 -9.82
N VAL A 71 -12.29 -8.00 -10.70
CA VAL A 71 -12.92 -8.10 -12.03
C VAL A 71 -12.18 -9.12 -12.91
N GLY A 72 -10.84 -9.06 -12.93
CA GLY A 72 -10.01 -10.01 -13.68
C GLY A 72 -10.16 -11.46 -13.21
N ALA A 73 -10.36 -11.68 -11.91
CA ALA A 73 -10.66 -13.00 -11.33
C ALA A 73 -12.13 -13.40 -11.49
N ASN A 74 -12.95 -12.61 -12.18
CA ASN A 74 -14.38 -12.82 -12.39
C ASN A 74 -15.15 -13.03 -11.06
N GLN A 75 -14.78 -12.31 -10.01
CA GLN A 75 -15.42 -12.41 -8.70
C GLN A 75 -16.49 -11.33 -8.52
N LYS A 76 -17.61 -11.69 -7.87
CA LYS A 76 -18.68 -10.74 -7.54
C LYS A 76 -18.37 -9.91 -6.30
N ASN A 77 -17.68 -10.50 -5.32
CA ASN A 77 -17.53 -9.93 -3.99
C ASN A 77 -16.06 -9.84 -3.58
N ILE A 78 -15.75 -8.83 -2.78
CA ILE A 78 -14.53 -8.73 -1.98
C ILE A 78 -14.90 -9.15 -0.54
N TYR A 79 -14.08 -9.99 0.06
CA TYR A 79 -14.27 -10.48 1.43
C TYR A 79 -13.27 -9.79 2.35
N ILE A 80 -13.76 -9.30 3.48
CA ILE A 80 -12.94 -8.64 4.50
C ILE A 80 -12.99 -9.48 5.76
N GLU A 81 -11.87 -10.03 6.18
CA GLU A 81 -11.71 -10.76 7.41
C GLU A 81 -11.25 -9.80 8.51
N LEU A 82 -11.93 -9.81 9.63
CA LEU A 82 -11.65 -8.97 10.79
C LEU A 82 -11.19 -9.81 11.96
N ASN A 83 -10.22 -9.30 12.72
CA ASN A 83 -9.84 -9.81 14.02
C ASN A 83 -10.20 -8.79 15.14
N GLU A 84 -9.70 -8.99 16.35
CA GLU A 84 -9.97 -8.10 17.49
C GLU A 84 -9.35 -6.70 17.31
N VAL A 85 -8.26 -6.60 16.55
CA VAL A 85 -7.51 -5.35 16.33
C VAL A 85 -8.05 -4.55 15.14
N GLY A 86 -8.56 -5.24 14.11
CA GLY A 86 -9.06 -4.58 12.91
C GLY A 86 -9.17 -5.50 11.71
N ILE A 87 -8.83 -5.00 10.54
CA ILE A 87 -8.78 -5.78 9.31
C ILE A 87 -7.54 -6.68 9.38
N ASN A 88 -7.72 -7.96 9.10
CA ASN A 88 -6.65 -8.94 9.05
C ASN A 88 -6.31 -9.31 7.61
N ARG A 89 -7.36 -9.47 6.78
CA ARG A 89 -7.20 -9.92 5.40
C ARG A 89 -8.30 -9.38 4.51
N ILE A 90 -7.94 -9.07 3.28
CA ILE A 90 -8.88 -8.69 2.22
C ILE A 90 -8.67 -9.66 1.06
N SER A 91 -9.77 -10.21 0.53
CA SER A 91 -9.68 -11.27 -0.49
C SER A 91 -10.58 -10.97 -1.69
N ALA A 92 -9.98 -11.05 -2.88
CA ALA A 92 -10.67 -11.18 -4.17
C ALA A 92 -10.26 -12.55 -4.74
N ARG A 93 -11.01 -13.60 -4.41
CA ARG A 93 -10.62 -14.99 -4.69
C ARG A 93 -10.15 -15.20 -6.13
N PRO A 94 -9.08 -15.98 -6.38
CA PRO A 94 -8.33 -16.78 -5.41
C PRO A 94 -7.33 -15.99 -4.56
N TYR A 95 -7.13 -14.70 -4.83
CA TYR A 95 -6.12 -13.86 -4.22
C TYR A 95 -6.53 -13.43 -2.81
N LYS A 96 -5.60 -13.58 -1.87
CA LYS A 96 -5.76 -13.18 -0.47
C LYS A 96 -4.64 -12.21 -0.11
N VAL A 97 -4.98 -11.10 0.51
CA VAL A 97 -4.02 -10.05 0.86
C VAL A 97 -4.12 -9.80 2.35
N ASP A 98 -3.08 -10.13 3.09
CA ASP A 98 -2.94 -9.74 4.48
C ASP A 98 -2.62 -8.25 4.53
N SER A 99 -3.26 -7.53 5.42
CA SER A 99 -3.11 -6.08 5.55
C SER A 99 -2.86 -5.69 7.00
N ASP A 100 -2.50 -4.44 7.21
CA ASP A 100 -2.54 -3.87 8.53
C ASP A 100 -3.99 -3.75 9.05
N PRO A 101 -4.22 -3.40 10.33
CA PRO A 101 -5.57 -3.26 10.88
C PRO A 101 -6.46 -2.23 10.17
N ASN A 102 -5.90 -1.32 9.40
CA ASN A 102 -6.62 -0.30 8.63
C ASN A 102 -6.88 -0.72 7.16
N GLY A 103 -6.44 -1.92 6.76
CA GLY A 103 -6.57 -2.41 5.38
C GLY A 103 -5.52 -1.86 4.42
N ILE A 104 -4.37 -1.42 4.95
CA ILE A 104 -3.27 -0.85 4.20
C ILE A 104 -2.25 -1.94 3.91
N ILE A 105 -1.68 -1.92 2.69
CA ILE A 105 -0.53 -2.73 2.31
C ILE A 105 0.67 -1.86 2.00
N TRP A 106 1.86 -2.38 2.24
CA TRP A 106 3.12 -1.78 1.81
C TRP A 106 3.50 -2.31 0.45
N ILE A 107 3.77 -1.38 -0.47
CA ILE A 107 4.01 -1.70 -1.87
C ILE A 107 5.47 -2.12 -2.05
N LYS A 108 5.68 -3.31 -2.60
CA LYS A 108 6.99 -3.72 -3.09
C LYS A 108 7.16 -3.22 -4.51
N TYR A 109 7.79 -2.07 -4.65
CA TYR A 109 8.05 -1.46 -5.95
C TYR A 109 9.06 -2.25 -6.77
N LYS A 110 8.83 -2.34 -8.07
CA LYS A 110 9.78 -2.84 -9.07
C LYS A 110 10.33 -1.66 -9.88
N GLN A 111 11.51 -1.84 -10.45
CA GLN A 111 12.04 -0.86 -11.41
C GLN A 111 11.16 -0.83 -12.67
N PRO A 112 10.78 0.36 -13.15
CA PRO A 112 9.99 0.51 -14.36
C PRO A 112 10.67 -0.14 -15.57
N GLN A 113 9.92 -0.93 -16.32
CA GLN A 113 10.41 -1.56 -17.54
C GLN A 113 9.82 -0.85 -18.76
N LYS A 114 10.66 -0.24 -19.60
CA LYS A 114 10.22 0.50 -20.80
C LYS A 114 9.26 -0.30 -21.70
N LYS A 115 9.43 -1.62 -21.79
CA LYS A 115 8.57 -2.51 -22.59
C LYS A 115 7.12 -2.61 -22.08
N GLN A 116 6.85 -2.18 -20.84
CA GLN A 116 5.49 -2.18 -20.25
C GLN A 116 4.71 -0.92 -20.63
N TYR A 117 5.39 0.10 -21.15
CA TYR A 117 4.77 1.36 -21.56
C TYR A 117 4.49 1.34 -23.05
N ILE A 118 3.26 1.59 -23.40
CA ILE A 118 2.78 1.62 -24.78
C ILE A 118 2.12 2.98 -25.01
N SER A 119 2.53 3.66 -26.08
CA SER A 119 1.92 4.91 -26.46
C SER A 119 0.48 4.68 -26.92
N ALA A 120 -0.46 5.47 -26.41
CA ALA A 120 -1.84 5.44 -26.90
C ALA A 120 -1.91 5.73 -28.42
N GLY A 121 -1.03 6.60 -28.95
CA GLY A 121 -0.92 6.86 -30.38
C GLY A 121 -0.60 5.59 -31.18
N ASP A 122 0.34 4.76 -30.69
CA ASP A 122 0.69 3.50 -31.36
C ASP A 122 -0.46 2.50 -31.39
N VAL A 123 -1.31 2.52 -30.34
CA VAL A 123 -2.53 1.71 -30.30
C VAL A 123 -3.55 2.21 -31.31
N PHE A 124 -3.77 3.54 -31.40
CA PHE A 124 -4.67 4.15 -32.38
C PHE A 124 -4.19 3.95 -33.81
N ASP A 125 -2.89 3.96 -34.04
CA ASP A 125 -2.27 3.69 -35.35
C ASP A 125 -2.34 2.22 -35.77
N GLY A 126 -2.90 1.34 -34.91
CA GLY A 126 -3.03 -0.09 -35.21
C GLY A 126 -1.72 -0.85 -35.26
N LYS A 127 -0.66 -0.39 -34.56
CA LYS A 127 0.67 -1.05 -34.55
C LYS A 127 0.70 -2.38 -33.80
N PHE A 128 -0.39 -2.73 -33.10
CA PHE A 128 -0.50 -3.94 -32.31
C PHE A 128 -1.53 -4.90 -32.91
N GLN A 129 -1.24 -6.19 -32.81
CA GLN A 129 -2.19 -7.23 -33.18
C GLN A 129 -3.41 -7.21 -32.26
N THR A 130 -4.56 -7.65 -32.71
CA THR A 130 -5.83 -7.63 -31.97
C THR A 130 -5.81 -8.41 -30.68
N ASP A 131 -4.96 -9.41 -30.56
CA ASP A 131 -4.79 -10.27 -29.38
C ASP A 131 -3.67 -9.81 -28.42
N PHE A 132 -2.95 -8.73 -28.75
CA PHE A 132 -1.83 -8.24 -27.96
C PHE A 132 -2.21 -7.94 -26.50
N PHE A 133 -3.40 -7.42 -26.28
CA PHE A 133 -3.92 -7.05 -24.95
C PHE A 133 -4.73 -8.16 -24.28
N LYS A 134 -4.92 -9.30 -24.97
CA LYS A 134 -5.69 -10.41 -24.46
C LYS A 134 -5.06 -10.97 -23.18
N ASP A 135 -5.90 -11.25 -22.18
CA ASP A 135 -5.54 -11.81 -20.89
C ASP A 135 -4.50 -10.97 -20.11
N LYS A 136 -4.47 -9.65 -20.34
CA LYS A 136 -3.59 -8.71 -19.64
C LYS A 136 -4.39 -7.66 -18.87
N TYR A 137 -3.84 -7.24 -17.75
CA TYR A 137 -4.27 -6.02 -17.08
C TYR A 137 -3.69 -4.82 -17.83
N VAL A 138 -4.56 -3.98 -18.36
CA VAL A 138 -4.17 -2.76 -19.10
C VAL A 138 -4.63 -1.56 -18.31
N LEU A 139 -3.71 -0.68 -17.96
CA LEU A 139 -4.01 0.58 -17.30
C LEU A 139 -3.77 1.72 -18.29
N ILE A 140 -4.69 2.66 -18.30
CA ILE A 140 -4.58 3.89 -19.08
C ILE A 140 -4.35 5.04 -18.11
N GLY A 141 -3.27 5.76 -18.28
CA GLY A 141 -2.91 6.89 -17.42
C GLY A 141 -2.07 7.92 -18.12
N ALA A 142 -1.96 9.08 -17.49
CA ALA A 142 -1.14 10.17 -17.98
C ALA A 142 0.30 10.00 -17.51
N SER A 143 1.27 10.15 -18.41
CA SER A 143 2.71 10.10 -18.09
C SER A 143 3.46 11.35 -18.49
N ALA A 144 2.80 12.33 -19.12
CA ALA A 144 3.43 13.55 -19.60
C ALA A 144 3.72 14.51 -18.43
N GLN A 145 4.88 15.18 -18.51
CA GLN A 145 5.23 16.26 -17.59
C GLN A 145 4.19 17.39 -17.74
N GLY A 146 3.72 17.90 -16.59
CA GLY A 146 2.69 18.94 -16.53
C GLY A 146 1.26 18.45 -16.33
N LEU A 147 1.00 17.13 -16.36
CA LEU A 147 -0.31 16.57 -15.99
C LEU A 147 -0.42 16.24 -14.50
N PHE A 148 0.63 16.56 -13.72
CA PHE A 148 0.68 16.48 -12.25
C PHE A 148 0.36 15.10 -11.63
N ASP A 149 0.39 14.03 -12.42
CA ASP A 149 0.17 12.66 -11.94
C ASP A 149 1.50 11.91 -11.71
N LEU A 150 2.53 12.63 -11.24
CA LEU A 150 3.84 12.04 -10.94
C LEU A 150 4.03 11.92 -9.43
N VAL A 151 4.39 10.74 -8.99
CA VAL A 151 4.60 10.41 -7.58
C VAL A 151 6.00 9.89 -7.31
N LYS A 152 6.54 10.18 -6.13
CA LYS A 152 7.83 9.68 -5.68
C LYS A 152 7.68 8.32 -5.01
N THR A 153 8.62 7.42 -5.29
CA THR A 153 8.66 6.08 -4.70
C THR A 153 9.83 5.92 -3.72
N PRO A 154 9.81 4.91 -2.85
CA PRO A 154 10.94 4.59 -1.97
C PRO A 154 12.22 4.20 -2.72
N LEU A 155 12.14 3.87 -4.00
CA LEU A 155 13.31 3.59 -4.85
C LEU A 155 14.06 4.85 -5.28
N GLY A 156 13.61 6.04 -4.85
CA GLY A 156 14.19 7.32 -5.23
C GLY A 156 13.86 7.76 -6.66
N ILE A 157 12.92 7.10 -7.31
CA ILE A 157 12.45 7.41 -8.67
C ILE A 157 11.05 8.01 -8.64
N THR A 158 10.76 8.81 -9.66
CA THR A 158 9.42 9.37 -9.90
C THR A 158 8.74 8.58 -11.00
N ILE A 159 7.51 8.15 -10.76
CA ILE A 159 6.70 7.35 -11.68
C ILE A 159 5.31 7.98 -11.86
N PRO A 160 4.59 7.69 -12.95
CA PRO A 160 3.18 8.04 -13.06
C PRO A 160 2.32 7.39 -11.97
N GLY A 161 1.31 8.09 -11.45
CA GLY A 161 0.43 7.55 -10.40
C GLY A 161 -0.25 6.24 -10.79
N VAL A 162 -0.60 6.09 -12.07
CA VAL A 162 -1.16 4.84 -12.60
C VAL A 162 -0.23 3.64 -12.39
N GLU A 163 1.09 3.83 -12.38
CA GLU A 163 2.06 2.75 -12.16
C GLU A 163 2.10 2.27 -10.72
N VAL A 164 1.73 3.12 -9.75
CA VAL A 164 1.54 2.67 -8.37
C VAL A 164 0.47 1.59 -8.31
N HIS A 165 -0.65 1.80 -9.00
CA HIS A 165 -1.72 0.80 -9.08
C HIS A 165 -1.28 -0.46 -9.83
N ALA A 166 -0.43 -0.33 -10.86
CA ALA A 166 0.16 -1.49 -11.55
C ALA A 166 1.03 -2.33 -10.59
N ASN A 167 1.89 -1.68 -9.79
CA ASN A 167 2.67 -2.36 -8.76
C ASN A 167 1.77 -3.04 -7.71
N VAL A 168 0.68 -2.41 -7.30
CA VAL A 168 -0.30 -3.02 -6.38
C VAL A 168 -0.94 -4.27 -6.99
N ILE A 169 -1.36 -4.21 -8.25
CA ILE A 169 -1.91 -5.38 -8.95
C ILE A 169 -0.89 -6.52 -8.99
N GLU A 170 0.34 -6.25 -9.42
CA GLU A 170 1.41 -7.25 -9.44
C GLU A 170 1.68 -7.82 -8.03
N ASN A 171 1.73 -6.96 -7.00
CA ASN A 171 1.95 -7.41 -5.63
C ASN A 171 0.83 -8.34 -5.15
N ILE A 172 -0.43 -8.08 -5.53
CA ILE A 172 -1.56 -8.95 -5.18
C ILE A 172 -1.47 -10.28 -5.94
N LEU A 173 -1.17 -10.25 -7.23
CA LEU A 173 -1.08 -11.44 -8.07
C LEU A 173 0.08 -12.36 -7.65
N ASP A 174 1.25 -11.76 -7.40
CA ASP A 174 2.48 -12.47 -7.02
C ASP A 174 2.55 -12.76 -5.52
N GLN A 175 1.61 -12.26 -4.70
CA GLN A 175 1.63 -12.31 -3.23
C GLN A 175 2.94 -11.74 -2.65
N SER A 176 3.47 -10.69 -3.28
CA SER A 176 4.81 -10.14 -2.99
C SER A 176 4.79 -8.82 -2.22
N TYR A 177 3.62 -8.35 -1.79
CA TYR A 177 3.47 -7.16 -0.95
C TYR A 177 4.19 -7.32 0.40
N LEU A 178 4.53 -6.19 1.02
CA LEU A 178 5.21 -6.19 2.31
C LEU A 178 4.18 -6.13 3.45
N VAL A 179 4.35 -6.99 4.44
CA VAL A 179 3.53 -7.00 5.66
C VAL A 179 4.43 -6.83 6.86
N ARG A 180 4.10 -5.90 7.73
CA ARG A 180 4.77 -5.79 9.03
C ARG A 180 4.13 -6.78 10.01
N ASN A 181 4.90 -7.73 10.49
CA ASN A 181 4.42 -8.68 11.50
C ASN A 181 4.03 -7.92 12.77
N PRO A 182 2.81 -8.09 13.31
CA PRO A 182 2.37 -7.40 14.52
C PRO A 182 3.25 -7.68 15.74
N ASN A 183 3.90 -8.83 15.79
CA ASN A 183 4.84 -9.17 16.87
C ASN A 183 6.14 -8.37 16.83
N THR A 184 6.47 -7.71 15.71
CA THR A 184 7.70 -6.92 15.57
C THR A 184 7.77 -5.82 16.63
N TYR A 185 6.63 -5.16 16.95
CA TYR A 185 6.59 -4.13 18.01
C TYR A 185 6.96 -4.68 19.39
N ILE A 186 6.57 -5.90 19.71
CA ILE A 186 6.90 -6.54 20.99
C ILE A 186 8.41 -6.83 21.05
N PHE A 187 8.99 -7.33 19.97
CA PHE A 187 10.43 -7.57 19.88
C PHE A 187 11.22 -6.27 19.96
N GLU A 188 10.81 -5.22 19.26
CA GLU A 188 11.42 -3.89 19.30
C GLU A 188 11.39 -3.32 20.73
N LEU A 189 10.26 -3.43 21.43
CA LEU A 189 10.10 -2.98 22.81
C LEU A 189 11.02 -3.75 23.77
N LEU A 190 11.00 -5.09 23.71
CA LEU A 190 11.83 -5.94 24.54
C LEU A 190 13.31 -5.67 24.29
N PHE A 191 13.70 -5.55 23.03
CA PHE A 191 15.08 -5.23 22.66
C PHE A 191 15.52 -3.88 23.23
N SER A 192 14.67 -2.84 23.09
CA SER A 192 14.98 -1.51 23.64
C SER A 192 15.13 -1.51 25.15
N ILE A 193 14.30 -2.27 25.88
CA ILE A 193 14.41 -2.45 27.33
C ILE A 193 15.72 -3.15 27.70
N ILE A 194 16.09 -4.22 26.99
CA ILE A 194 17.33 -4.95 27.23
C ILE A 194 18.54 -4.03 27.01
N VAL A 195 18.56 -3.28 25.91
CA VAL A 195 19.65 -2.32 25.61
C VAL A 195 19.75 -1.26 26.70
N ALA A 196 18.62 -0.72 27.14
CA ALA A 196 18.59 0.27 28.24
C ALA A 196 19.15 -0.30 29.56
N LEU A 197 18.75 -1.52 29.94
CA LEU A 197 19.25 -2.20 31.16
C LEU A 197 20.74 -2.49 31.06
N VAL A 198 21.21 -3.01 29.95
CA VAL A 198 22.65 -3.29 29.74
C VAL A 198 23.45 -1.98 29.82
N THR A 199 22.98 -0.93 29.18
CA THR A 199 23.61 0.40 29.22
C THR A 199 23.67 0.93 30.67
N PHE A 200 22.57 0.80 31.43
CA PHE A 200 22.50 1.23 32.81
C PHE A 200 23.48 0.47 33.69
N ILE A 201 23.55 -0.85 33.57
CA ILE A 201 24.49 -1.68 34.35
C ILE A 201 25.95 -1.37 33.99
N LEU A 202 26.25 -1.22 32.69
CA LEU A 202 27.60 -0.87 32.24
C LEU A 202 28.03 0.51 32.73
N SER A 203 27.11 1.49 32.71
CA SER A 203 27.41 2.86 33.17
C SER A 203 27.83 2.94 34.64
N GLN A 204 27.35 2.01 35.49
CA GLN A 204 27.74 1.96 36.90
C GLN A 204 29.16 1.41 37.12
N LYS A 205 29.66 0.59 36.20
CA LYS A 205 30.97 -0.10 36.34
C LYS A 205 32.10 0.63 35.59
N ILE A 206 31.79 1.52 34.69
CA ILE A 206 32.74 2.18 33.77
C ILE A 206 33.05 3.59 34.28
N LYS A 207 34.31 3.99 34.21
CA LYS A 207 34.74 5.35 34.58
C LYS A 207 34.05 6.39 33.73
N PRO A 208 33.69 7.58 34.27
CA PRO A 208 32.89 8.61 33.55
C PRO A 208 33.44 9.01 32.17
N ARG A 209 34.77 8.96 32.01
CA ARG A 209 35.41 9.28 30.71
C ARG A 209 35.01 8.35 29.55
N HIS A 210 34.51 7.15 29.80
CA HIS A 210 34.09 6.17 28.79
C HIS A 210 32.59 6.15 28.59
N SER A 211 31.80 6.92 29.34
CA SER A 211 30.35 6.94 29.23
C SER A 211 29.91 7.45 27.86
N LEU A 212 30.67 8.41 27.29
CA LEU A 212 30.42 8.94 25.95
C LEU A 212 30.56 7.85 24.85
N SER A 213 31.55 6.96 25.00
CA SER A 213 31.75 5.85 24.04
C SER A 213 30.60 4.84 24.09
N ILE A 214 30.01 4.59 25.25
CA ILE A 214 28.85 3.71 25.40
C ILE A 214 27.63 4.34 24.72
N PHE A 215 27.44 5.64 24.92
CA PHE A 215 26.34 6.38 24.30
C PHE A 215 26.42 6.32 22.76
N PHE A 216 27.59 6.63 22.19
CA PHE A 216 27.78 6.53 20.73
C PHE A 216 27.70 5.10 20.22
N GLY A 217 28.18 4.10 20.97
CA GLY A 217 28.05 2.69 20.63
C GLY A 217 26.59 2.24 20.55
N ASN A 218 25.73 2.70 21.47
CA ASN A 218 24.29 2.40 21.43
C ASN A 218 23.61 3.06 20.23
N ILE A 219 23.92 4.31 19.92
CA ILE A 219 23.39 4.99 18.73
C ILE A 219 23.78 4.23 17.47
N LEU A 220 25.06 3.83 17.35
CA LEU A 220 25.54 3.07 16.21
C LEU A 220 24.84 1.71 16.08
N ALA A 221 24.63 1.00 17.20
CA ALA A 221 23.92 -0.27 17.23
C ALA A 221 22.46 -0.12 16.76
N ILE A 222 21.77 0.94 17.20
CA ILE A 222 20.40 1.23 16.76
C ILE A 222 20.36 1.53 15.25
N ILE A 223 21.33 2.28 14.71
CA ILE A 223 21.39 2.61 13.27
C ILE A 223 21.66 1.37 12.41
N ILE A 224 22.44 0.41 12.91
CA ILE A 224 22.79 -0.81 12.15
C ILE A 224 21.65 -1.85 12.16
N ILE A 225 20.85 -1.88 13.22
CA ILE A 225 19.80 -2.89 13.42
C ILE A 225 18.43 -2.39 12.91
N GLY A 226 18.18 -1.06 12.92
CA GLY A 226 16.94 -0.41 12.44
C GLY A 226 17.01 -0.07 10.98
#